data_a52dbc2343280b344a9c8aab07e98a93
#
_entry.id   a52dbc2343280b344a9c8aab07e98a93
#
_cell.length_a   1.000
_cell.length_b   1.000
_cell.length_c   1.000
_cell.angle_alpha   90.00
_cell.angle_beta   90.00
_cell.angle_gamma   90.00
#
_symmetry.space_group_name_H-M   'P 1'
#
loop_
_entity.id
_entity.type
_entity.pdbx_description
1 polymer ?
#
loop_
_entity_poly.entity_id
_entity_poly.type
_entity_poly.pdbx_seq_one_letter_code
_entity_poly.pdbx_strand_id
1 'polypeptide(L)'
;ITYKTFFIASLAIAGIPPLSGFFSKDEILWGAYSQGSFLLWLLGAVGAFMTAFYMFRLVALVFETSPRHSVKHPHEAPKVMSIPLIILAFFSVVSGFVGIPESFGVSNLIHHWLEPVFEDANAKIILEESHSTTAEFLLMTVSVLISIGGILLARYLYLNRIDVVRKLTQTFAPIYKLLYNKYYVDEIYDLIVVKPITWGSEKFLWRFFDVKVIDGTVNASARFTAMISSVIRFFQNGIVQFYAVVFVIGILIILWFIL
;
A
#
# COMPACT_ATOMS: atom_id res chain seq x y z
N ILE A 1 -21.08 15.19 1.04
CA ILE A 1 -21.07 13.82 0.48
C ILE A 1 -19.99 13.01 1.19
N THR A 2 -18.74 13.45 1.20
CA THR A 2 -17.58 12.75 1.78
C THR A 2 -17.80 12.29 3.22
N TYR A 3 -18.32 13.16 4.10
CA TYR A 3 -18.63 12.77 5.49
C TYR A 3 -19.62 11.61 5.54
N LYS A 4 -20.73 11.69 4.79
CA LYS A 4 -21.80 10.67 4.86
C LYS A 4 -21.31 9.31 4.36
N THR A 5 -20.61 9.29 3.24
CA THR A 5 -20.07 8.04 2.67
C THR A 5 -19.01 7.42 3.56
N PHE A 6 -18.12 8.25 4.14
CA PHE A 6 -17.12 7.80 5.10
C PHE A 6 -17.74 7.27 6.40
N PHE A 7 -18.78 7.93 6.89
CA PHE A 7 -19.49 7.50 8.11
C PHE A 7 -20.17 6.13 7.92
N ILE A 8 -20.86 5.93 6.77
CA ILE A 8 -21.46 4.63 6.43
C ILE A 8 -20.40 3.53 6.36
N ALA A 9 -19.29 3.78 5.67
CA ALA A 9 -18.18 2.83 5.58
C ALA A 9 -17.55 2.55 6.96
N SER A 10 -17.45 3.57 7.83
CA SER A 10 -16.95 3.41 9.21
C SER A 10 -17.86 2.55 10.07
N LEU A 11 -19.16 2.66 9.93
CA LEU A 11 -20.13 1.78 10.58
C LEU A 11 -20.03 0.34 10.04
N ALA A 12 -19.86 0.19 8.73
CA ALA A 12 -19.72 -1.13 8.12
C ALA A 12 -18.47 -1.85 8.61
N ILE A 13 -17.31 -1.19 8.61
CA ILE A 13 -16.05 -1.79 9.08
C ILE A 13 -16.06 -2.06 10.60
N ALA A 14 -16.80 -1.25 11.37
CA ALA A 14 -17.03 -1.49 12.81
C ALA A 14 -17.89 -2.74 13.07
N GLY A 15 -18.59 -3.26 12.04
CA GLY A 15 -19.47 -4.44 12.18
C GLY A 15 -20.80 -4.11 12.82
N ILE A 16 -21.41 -2.99 12.45
CA ILE A 16 -22.73 -2.61 12.96
C ILE A 16 -23.82 -3.17 12.02
N PRO A 17 -24.81 -3.92 12.57
CA PRO A 17 -25.92 -4.42 11.77
C PRO A 17 -26.78 -3.27 11.18
N PRO A 18 -27.34 -3.40 9.99
CA PRO A 18 -27.31 -4.53 9.06
C PRO A 18 -26.25 -4.41 7.95
N LEU A 19 -25.12 -3.73 8.21
CA LEU A 19 -24.09 -3.43 7.22
C LEU A 19 -23.21 -4.65 6.91
N SER A 20 -22.57 -4.64 5.76
CA SER A 20 -21.84 -5.79 5.20
C SER A 20 -20.77 -6.36 6.15
N GLY A 21 -20.01 -5.50 6.83
CA GLY A 21 -18.96 -5.93 7.76
C GLY A 21 -19.46 -6.64 9.01
N PHE A 22 -20.73 -6.51 9.35
CA PHE A 22 -21.35 -7.26 10.42
C PHE A 22 -21.38 -8.76 10.09
N PHE A 23 -21.96 -9.14 8.96
CA PHE A 23 -22.11 -10.54 8.58
C PHE A 23 -20.76 -11.26 8.45
N SER A 24 -19.82 -10.69 7.72
CA SER A 24 -18.49 -11.32 7.53
C SER A 24 -17.67 -11.42 8.82
N LYS A 25 -17.72 -10.42 9.67
CA LYS A 25 -16.97 -10.39 10.94
C LYS A 25 -17.51 -11.39 11.94
N ASP A 26 -18.82 -11.48 12.07
CA ASP A 26 -19.45 -12.40 13.00
C ASP A 26 -19.30 -13.85 12.56
N GLU A 27 -19.35 -14.15 11.28
CA GLU A 27 -19.06 -15.48 10.73
C GLU A 27 -17.63 -15.94 11.04
N ILE A 28 -16.64 -15.04 10.90
CA ILE A 28 -15.24 -15.32 11.27
C ILE A 28 -15.10 -15.56 12.79
N LEU A 29 -15.74 -14.75 13.61
CA LEU A 29 -15.70 -14.89 15.07
C LEU A 29 -16.40 -16.19 15.51
N TRP A 30 -17.54 -16.51 14.91
CA TRP A 30 -18.24 -17.75 15.16
C TRP A 30 -17.39 -18.98 14.75
N GLY A 31 -16.78 -18.96 13.58
CA GLY A 31 -15.89 -20.03 13.12
C GLY A 31 -14.70 -20.24 14.05
N ALA A 32 -14.12 -19.18 14.60
CA ALA A 32 -13.03 -19.29 15.60
C ALA A 32 -13.50 -19.90 16.91
N TYR A 33 -14.71 -19.57 17.37
CA TYR A 33 -15.28 -20.09 18.59
C TYR A 33 -15.75 -21.55 18.46
N SER A 34 -16.48 -21.87 17.39
CA SER A 34 -17.03 -23.20 17.13
C SER A 34 -15.95 -24.28 16.98
N GLN A 35 -14.76 -23.90 16.51
CA GLN A 35 -13.57 -24.76 16.45
C GLN A 35 -12.85 -24.90 17.82
N GLY A 36 -13.46 -24.47 18.91
CA GLY A 36 -12.93 -24.61 20.27
C GLY A 36 -11.83 -23.61 20.66
N SER A 37 -11.54 -22.61 19.81
CA SER A 37 -10.49 -21.65 20.10
C SER A 37 -11.02 -20.35 20.71
N PHE A 38 -11.36 -20.37 21.99
CA PHE A 38 -11.78 -19.19 22.74
C PHE A 38 -10.75 -18.05 22.65
N LEU A 39 -9.45 -18.37 22.63
CA LEU A 39 -8.39 -17.35 22.52
C LEU A 39 -8.45 -16.59 21.20
N LEU A 40 -8.67 -17.27 20.07
CA LEU A 40 -8.79 -16.64 18.76
C LEU A 40 -10.06 -15.76 18.71
N TRP A 41 -11.17 -16.26 19.24
CA TRP A 41 -12.38 -15.45 19.36
C TRP A 41 -12.14 -14.18 20.20
N LEU A 42 -11.47 -14.30 21.37
CA LEU A 42 -11.16 -13.17 22.22
C LEU A 42 -10.27 -12.13 21.51
N LEU A 43 -9.21 -12.58 20.83
CA LEU A 43 -8.35 -11.71 20.05
C LEU A 43 -9.11 -11.00 18.93
N GLY A 44 -10.00 -11.72 18.24
CA GLY A 44 -10.89 -11.16 17.24
C GLY A 44 -11.85 -10.11 17.82
N ALA A 45 -12.44 -10.38 18.98
CA ALA A 45 -13.33 -9.44 19.68
C ALA A 45 -12.60 -8.16 20.14
N VAL A 46 -11.37 -8.29 20.66
CA VAL A 46 -10.50 -7.14 20.98
C VAL A 46 -10.17 -6.36 19.72
N GLY A 47 -9.82 -7.04 18.62
CA GLY A 47 -9.61 -6.40 17.32
C GLY A 47 -10.83 -5.65 16.82
N ALA A 48 -12.02 -6.21 17.01
CA ALA A 48 -13.30 -5.59 16.70
C ALA A 48 -13.52 -4.28 17.48
N PHE A 49 -13.28 -4.31 18.79
CA PHE A 49 -13.34 -3.12 19.64
C PHE A 49 -12.35 -2.04 19.17
N MET A 50 -11.10 -2.43 18.93
CA MET A 50 -10.06 -1.51 18.48
C MET A 50 -10.42 -0.89 17.12
N THR A 51 -10.97 -1.69 16.20
CA THR A 51 -11.41 -1.22 14.87
C THR A 51 -12.52 -0.17 14.99
N ALA A 52 -13.55 -0.45 15.76
CA ALA A 52 -14.64 0.49 16.04
C ALA A 52 -14.09 1.78 16.69
N PHE A 53 -13.18 1.64 17.65
CA PHE A 53 -12.58 2.76 18.34
C PHE A 53 -11.76 3.67 17.43
N TYR A 54 -10.80 3.10 16.66
CA TYR A 54 -9.94 3.95 15.82
C TYR A 54 -10.70 4.58 14.65
N MET A 55 -11.68 3.89 14.06
CA MET A 55 -12.48 4.46 12.99
C MET A 55 -13.31 5.65 13.49
N PHE A 56 -13.95 5.53 14.65
CA PHE A 56 -14.72 6.63 15.21
C PHE A 56 -13.88 7.73 15.86
N ARG A 57 -12.66 7.43 16.31
CA ARG A 57 -11.66 8.45 16.58
C ARG A 57 -11.38 9.30 15.34
N LEU A 58 -11.21 8.66 14.19
CA LEU A 58 -10.92 9.34 12.93
C LEU A 58 -12.14 10.18 12.48
N VAL A 59 -13.34 9.63 12.53
CA VAL A 59 -14.59 10.37 12.26
C VAL A 59 -14.69 11.61 13.14
N ALA A 60 -14.51 11.46 14.47
CA ALA A 60 -14.57 12.57 15.40
C ALA A 60 -13.55 13.66 15.09
N LEU A 61 -12.27 13.27 14.87
CA LEU A 61 -11.18 14.22 14.67
C LEU A 61 -11.22 14.94 13.32
N VAL A 62 -11.75 14.29 12.27
CA VAL A 62 -11.77 14.86 10.92
C VAL A 62 -13.04 15.67 10.67
N PHE A 63 -14.20 15.19 11.14
CA PHE A 63 -15.49 15.75 10.71
C PHE A 63 -16.27 16.44 11.84
N GLU A 64 -16.05 16.06 13.11
CA GLU A 64 -16.90 16.50 14.21
C GLU A 64 -16.22 17.49 15.17
N THR A 65 -14.87 17.67 15.08
CA THR A 65 -14.14 18.69 15.85
C THR A 65 -13.88 19.94 15.03
N SER A 66 -13.59 21.06 15.72
CA SER A 66 -13.19 22.30 15.06
C SER A 66 -11.86 22.15 14.30
N PRO A 67 -11.67 22.81 13.17
CA PRO A 67 -10.43 22.78 12.39
C PRO A 67 -9.22 23.20 13.25
N ARG A 68 -8.13 22.43 13.19
CA ARG A 68 -6.89 22.72 13.93
C ARG A 68 -6.02 23.77 13.26
N HIS A 69 -6.24 24.02 11.99
CA HIS A 69 -5.52 25.02 11.18
C HIS A 69 -6.55 25.89 10.47
N SER A 70 -6.14 27.13 10.15
CA SER A 70 -6.94 28.04 9.33
C SER A 70 -7.02 27.54 7.89
N VAL A 71 -7.83 26.52 7.65
CA VAL A 71 -8.11 26.05 6.29
C VAL A 71 -9.11 27.01 5.67
N LYS A 72 -8.70 27.67 4.59
CA LYS A 72 -9.63 28.44 3.76
C LYS A 72 -10.67 27.46 3.19
N HIS A 73 -11.91 27.54 3.69
CA HIS A 73 -13.11 26.86 3.23
C HIS A 73 -12.88 25.50 2.53
N PRO A 74 -13.00 24.36 3.26
CA PRO A 74 -12.94 23.05 2.63
C PRO A 74 -14.08 22.92 1.64
N HIS A 75 -13.77 22.66 0.38
CA HIS A 75 -14.77 22.36 -0.66
C HIS A 75 -14.97 20.84 -0.75
N GLU A 76 -16.16 20.45 -1.21
CA GLU A 76 -16.48 19.03 -1.43
C GLU A 76 -15.64 18.46 -2.59
N ALA A 77 -15.36 17.17 -2.54
CA ALA A 77 -14.62 16.47 -3.58
C ALA A 77 -15.33 16.54 -4.94
N PRO A 78 -14.57 16.63 -6.06
CA PRO A 78 -15.16 16.66 -7.40
C PRO A 78 -15.93 15.38 -7.70
N LYS A 79 -16.87 15.43 -8.66
CA LYS A 79 -17.76 14.31 -9.01
C LYS A 79 -17.01 13.02 -9.34
N VAL A 80 -15.84 13.12 -9.98
CA VAL A 80 -14.99 11.97 -10.32
C VAL A 80 -14.55 11.18 -9.08
N MET A 81 -14.38 11.84 -7.92
CA MET A 81 -14.05 11.20 -6.65
C MET A 81 -15.28 10.85 -5.83
N SER A 82 -16.32 11.69 -5.86
CA SER A 82 -17.51 11.48 -5.02
C SER A 82 -18.42 10.35 -5.53
N ILE A 83 -18.49 10.12 -6.86
CA ILE A 83 -19.28 9.01 -7.43
C ILE A 83 -18.76 7.63 -6.94
N PRO A 84 -17.47 7.29 -7.06
CA PRO A 84 -16.95 6.04 -6.50
C PRO A 84 -17.21 5.88 -5.00
N LEU A 85 -17.11 6.97 -4.21
CA LEU A 85 -17.41 6.91 -2.78
C LEU A 85 -18.88 6.58 -2.49
N ILE A 86 -19.81 7.12 -3.29
CA ILE A 86 -21.24 6.80 -3.16
C ILE A 86 -21.51 5.33 -3.52
N ILE A 87 -20.89 4.85 -4.60
CA ILE A 87 -21.01 3.43 -5.03
C ILE A 87 -20.46 2.50 -3.94
N LEU A 88 -19.29 2.79 -3.38
CA LEU A 88 -18.71 1.99 -2.30
C LEU A 88 -19.56 2.03 -1.03
N ALA A 89 -20.11 3.19 -0.67
CA ALA A 89 -21.02 3.31 0.46
C ALA A 89 -22.31 2.50 0.25
N PHE A 90 -22.84 2.50 -0.96
CA PHE A 90 -24.00 1.67 -1.33
C PHE A 90 -23.70 0.18 -1.14
N PHE A 91 -22.56 -0.30 -1.66
CA PHE A 91 -22.14 -1.69 -1.48
C PHE A 91 -21.82 -2.03 -0.03
N SER A 92 -21.30 -1.10 0.76
CA SER A 92 -21.13 -1.29 2.21
C SER A 92 -22.44 -1.57 2.96
N VAL A 93 -23.56 -1.15 2.40
CA VAL A 93 -24.88 -1.45 2.94
C VAL A 93 -25.45 -2.76 2.40
N VAL A 94 -25.30 -3.01 1.09
CA VAL A 94 -26.07 -4.06 0.39
C VAL A 94 -25.30 -5.38 0.27
N SER A 95 -23.97 -5.35 0.13
CA SER A 95 -23.21 -6.58 -0.17
C SER A 95 -23.26 -7.63 0.95
N GLY A 96 -23.53 -7.23 2.19
CA GLY A 96 -23.66 -8.17 3.31
C GLY A 96 -24.84 -9.13 3.19
N PHE A 97 -25.87 -8.74 2.46
CA PHE A 97 -27.05 -9.59 2.26
C PHE A 97 -26.80 -10.83 1.39
N VAL A 98 -25.67 -10.88 0.69
CA VAL A 98 -25.24 -12.07 -0.07
C VAL A 98 -24.67 -13.16 0.84
N GLY A 99 -24.16 -12.79 2.03
CA GLY A 99 -23.55 -13.68 3.00
C GLY A 99 -24.27 -13.68 4.36
N ILE A 100 -25.59 -13.76 4.37
CA ILE A 100 -26.35 -13.88 5.64
C ILE A 100 -26.09 -15.27 6.23
N PRO A 101 -25.71 -15.37 7.53
CA PRO A 101 -25.54 -16.66 8.19
C PRO A 101 -26.80 -17.53 8.11
N GLU A 102 -26.63 -18.84 7.97
CA GLU A 102 -27.74 -19.81 7.87
C GLU A 102 -28.60 -19.85 9.14
N SER A 103 -28.04 -19.43 10.27
CA SER A 103 -28.77 -19.29 11.54
C SER A 103 -29.98 -18.33 11.47
N PHE A 104 -30.02 -17.44 10.48
CA PHE A 104 -31.19 -16.58 10.21
C PHE A 104 -32.25 -17.28 9.32
N GLY A 105 -32.08 -18.56 8.97
CA GLY A 105 -33.01 -19.31 8.14
C GLY A 105 -32.98 -18.92 6.65
N VAL A 106 -31.94 -18.26 6.19
CA VAL A 106 -31.71 -17.86 4.79
C VAL A 106 -30.47 -18.59 4.27
N SER A 107 -30.50 -19.03 3.01
CA SER A 107 -29.33 -19.66 2.37
C SER A 107 -28.20 -18.67 2.20
N ASN A 108 -26.98 -19.04 2.63
CA ASN A 108 -25.76 -18.24 2.45
C ASN A 108 -25.24 -18.39 1.01
N LEU A 109 -25.60 -17.45 0.14
CA LEU A 109 -25.27 -17.51 -1.30
C LEU A 109 -23.76 -17.50 -1.56
N ILE A 110 -22.98 -16.75 -0.80
CA ILE A 110 -21.53 -16.67 -1.00
C ILE A 110 -20.85 -17.96 -0.57
N HIS A 111 -21.35 -18.61 0.50
CA HIS A 111 -20.83 -19.88 0.97
C HIS A 111 -21.03 -20.98 -0.09
N HIS A 112 -22.25 -21.12 -0.61
CA HIS A 112 -22.54 -22.10 -1.67
C HIS A 112 -21.75 -21.83 -2.96
N TRP A 113 -21.53 -20.57 -3.32
CA TRP A 113 -20.73 -20.23 -4.49
C TRP A 113 -19.26 -20.58 -4.34
N LEU A 114 -18.72 -20.48 -3.13
CA LEU A 114 -17.31 -20.79 -2.81
C LEU A 114 -17.09 -22.27 -2.43
N GLU A 115 -18.13 -23.03 -2.14
CA GLU A 115 -18.07 -24.43 -1.69
C GLU A 115 -17.16 -25.31 -2.56
N PRO A 116 -17.22 -25.27 -3.92
CA PRO A 116 -16.34 -26.10 -4.75
C PRO A 116 -14.86 -25.79 -4.60
N VAL A 117 -14.52 -24.56 -4.17
CA VAL A 117 -13.12 -24.11 -3.98
C VAL A 117 -12.56 -24.62 -2.65
N PHE A 118 -13.42 -24.76 -1.63
CA PHE A 118 -13.03 -25.14 -0.27
C PHE A 118 -13.36 -26.59 0.09
N GLU A 119 -13.94 -27.38 -0.82
CA GLU A 119 -14.36 -28.77 -0.59
C GLU A 119 -13.21 -29.62 -0.02
N ASP A 120 -12.02 -29.58 -0.63
CA ASP A 120 -10.84 -30.34 -0.15
C ASP A 120 -10.33 -29.88 1.22
N ALA A 121 -10.49 -28.62 1.56
CA ALA A 121 -10.10 -28.06 2.86
C ALA A 121 -11.12 -28.45 3.93
N ASN A 122 -12.41 -28.36 3.62
CA ASN A 122 -13.50 -28.71 4.53
C ASN A 122 -13.52 -30.21 4.84
N ALA A 123 -13.18 -31.07 3.87
CA ALA A 123 -13.08 -32.53 4.08
C ALA A 123 -11.98 -32.92 5.09
N LYS A 124 -10.97 -32.06 5.29
CA LYS A 124 -9.86 -32.28 6.26
C LYS A 124 -10.15 -31.73 7.64
N ILE A 125 -11.10 -30.82 7.74
CA ILE A 125 -11.51 -30.21 9.01
C ILE A 125 -12.68 -31.07 9.53
N ILE A 126 -12.39 -32.00 10.44
CA ILE A 126 -13.43 -32.74 11.17
C ILE A 126 -14.05 -31.72 12.14
N LEU A 127 -15.07 -31.03 11.66
CA LEU A 127 -15.87 -30.15 12.50
C LEU A 127 -16.87 -31.04 13.26
N GLU A 128 -16.64 -31.22 14.55
CA GLU A 128 -17.78 -31.44 15.45
C GLU A 128 -18.55 -30.10 15.46
N GLU A 129 -19.47 -29.96 14.53
CA GLU A 129 -20.37 -28.80 14.47
C GLU A 129 -21.29 -28.85 15.70
N SER A 130 -20.83 -28.19 16.76
CA SER A 130 -21.69 -27.85 17.88
C SER A 130 -22.65 -26.75 17.40
N HIS A 131 -23.69 -27.13 16.70
CA HIS A 131 -24.76 -26.24 16.23
C HIS A 131 -25.63 -25.75 17.40
N SER A 132 -25.09 -24.91 18.26
CA SER A 132 -25.90 -24.17 19.21
C SER A 132 -26.24 -22.79 18.63
N THR A 133 -27.33 -22.71 17.88
CA THR A 133 -27.84 -21.43 17.34
C THR A 133 -28.01 -20.36 18.44
N THR A 134 -28.35 -20.79 19.66
CA THR A 134 -28.44 -19.88 20.82
C THR A 134 -27.07 -19.27 21.17
N ALA A 135 -25.98 -20.05 21.14
CA ALA A 135 -24.64 -19.54 21.43
C ALA A 135 -24.16 -18.59 20.32
N GLU A 136 -24.46 -18.90 19.06
CA GLU A 136 -24.16 -18.04 17.93
C GLU A 136 -24.82 -16.65 18.07
N PHE A 137 -26.14 -16.59 18.30
CA PHE A 137 -26.84 -15.31 18.52
C PHE A 137 -26.34 -14.55 19.76
N LEU A 138 -25.94 -15.25 20.81
CA LEU A 138 -25.37 -14.63 22.00
C LEU A 138 -24.03 -13.98 21.69
N LEU A 139 -23.13 -14.68 21.02
CA LEU A 139 -21.81 -14.18 20.63
C LEU A 139 -21.91 -13.03 19.63
N MET A 140 -22.84 -13.13 18.67
CA MET A 140 -23.16 -12.06 17.72
C MET A 140 -23.63 -10.78 18.47
N THR A 141 -24.51 -10.93 19.46
CA THR A 141 -24.96 -9.81 20.29
C THR A 141 -23.80 -9.19 21.08
N VAL A 142 -22.93 -10.02 21.65
CA VAL A 142 -21.73 -9.57 22.37
C VAL A 142 -20.78 -8.80 21.45
N SER A 143 -20.55 -9.30 20.24
CA SER A 143 -19.71 -8.67 19.22
C SER A 143 -20.23 -7.27 18.85
N VAL A 144 -21.54 -7.14 18.66
CA VAL A 144 -22.19 -5.83 18.38
C VAL A 144 -22.03 -4.88 19.57
N LEU A 145 -22.25 -5.36 20.79
CA LEU A 145 -22.10 -4.53 22.01
C LEU A 145 -20.65 -4.05 22.18
N ILE A 146 -19.66 -4.90 21.90
CA ILE A 146 -18.24 -4.56 21.91
C ILE A 146 -17.96 -3.44 20.90
N SER A 147 -18.48 -3.57 19.68
CA SER A 147 -18.32 -2.56 18.63
C SER A 147 -18.97 -1.24 19.00
N ILE A 148 -20.19 -1.26 19.50
CA ILE A 148 -20.89 -0.05 19.99
C ILE A 148 -20.10 0.58 21.14
N GLY A 149 -19.60 -0.22 22.09
CA GLY A 149 -18.76 0.26 23.18
C GLY A 149 -17.50 0.99 22.67
N GLY A 150 -16.82 0.45 21.65
CA GLY A 150 -15.68 1.08 20.99
C GLY A 150 -16.04 2.44 20.36
N ILE A 151 -17.17 2.50 19.65
CA ILE A 151 -17.70 3.73 19.04
C ILE A 151 -17.97 4.81 20.10
N LEU A 152 -18.74 4.45 21.12
CA LEU A 152 -19.15 5.38 22.17
C LEU A 152 -17.94 5.89 22.95
N LEU A 153 -17.00 5.01 23.29
CA LEU A 153 -15.77 5.39 23.98
C LEU A 153 -14.92 6.34 23.15
N ALA A 154 -14.74 6.05 21.87
CA ALA A 154 -14.00 6.93 20.96
C ALA A 154 -14.63 8.33 20.89
N ARG A 155 -15.93 8.42 20.66
CA ARG A 155 -16.65 9.69 20.60
C ARG A 155 -16.57 10.45 21.94
N TYR A 156 -16.79 9.76 23.07
CA TYR A 156 -16.70 10.37 24.40
C TYR A 156 -15.32 10.95 24.68
N LEU A 157 -14.24 10.22 24.40
CA LEU A 157 -12.86 10.67 24.65
C LEU A 157 -12.45 11.83 23.74
N TYR A 158 -12.76 11.75 22.46
CA TYR A 158 -12.26 12.72 21.48
C TYR A 158 -13.14 13.95 21.29
N LEU A 159 -14.44 13.88 21.63
CA LEU A 159 -15.33 15.03 21.56
C LEU A 159 -15.44 15.75 22.93
N ASN A 160 -15.53 14.99 24.04
CA ASN A 160 -15.83 15.56 25.32
C ASN A 160 -14.65 15.60 26.31
N ARG A 161 -13.70 14.66 26.21
CA ARG A 161 -12.64 14.46 27.21
C ARG A 161 -11.24 14.38 26.59
N ILE A 162 -10.93 15.29 25.68
CA ILE A 162 -9.61 15.36 25.04
C ILE A 162 -8.46 15.57 26.04
N ASP A 163 -8.74 16.14 27.20
CA ASP A 163 -7.84 16.29 28.32
C ASP A 163 -7.29 14.95 28.84
N VAL A 164 -8.17 13.93 28.91
CA VAL A 164 -7.79 12.55 29.30
C VAL A 164 -6.84 11.96 28.28
N VAL A 165 -7.12 12.13 26.98
CA VAL A 165 -6.25 11.64 25.90
C VAL A 165 -4.87 12.27 25.99
N ARG A 166 -4.79 13.60 26.24
CA ARG A 166 -3.50 14.31 26.40
C ARG A 166 -2.71 13.78 27.61
N LYS A 167 -3.37 13.56 28.75
CA LYS A 167 -2.72 13.00 29.94
C LYS A 167 -2.16 11.59 29.67
N LEU A 168 -2.96 10.72 29.02
CA LEU A 168 -2.50 9.38 28.63
C LEU A 168 -1.28 9.43 27.71
N THR A 169 -1.30 10.32 26.71
CA THR A 169 -0.18 10.51 25.79
C THR A 169 1.09 10.96 26.52
N GLN A 170 0.98 11.82 27.52
CA GLN A 170 2.12 12.27 28.33
C GLN A 170 2.63 11.17 29.28
N THR A 171 1.72 10.44 29.93
CA THR A 171 2.09 9.35 30.83
C THR A 171 2.80 8.21 30.10
N PHE A 172 2.34 7.86 28.91
CA PHE A 172 2.91 6.79 28.07
C PHE A 172 3.75 7.35 26.91
N ALA A 173 4.45 8.47 27.14
CA ALA A 173 5.21 9.17 26.09
C ALA A 173 6.20 8.28 25.31
N PRO A 174 6.98 7.35 25.92
CA PRO A 174 7.89 6.46 25.20
C PRO A 174 7.14 5.55 24.22
N ILE A 175 6.06 4.92 24.68
CA ILE A 175 5.22 4.03 23.87
C ILE A 175 4.54 4.83 22.76
N TYR A 176 3.99 6.00 23.11
CA TYR A 176 3.39 6.89 22.12
C TYR A 176 4.38 7.29 21.03
N LYS A 177 5.62 7.64 21.38
CA LYS A 177 6.67 8.00 20.41
C LYS A 177 7.03 6.83 19.49
N LEU A 178 7.11 5.62 20.04
CA LEU A 178 7.37 4.39 19.27
C LEU A 178 6.26 4.13 18.24
N LEU A 179 4.99 4.20 18.69
CA LEU A 179 3.81 4.02 17.81
C LEU A 179 3.68 5.14 16.79
N TYR A 180 3.91 6.39 17.19
CA TYR A 180 3.85 7.55 16.32
C TYR A 180 4.88 7.48 15.17
N ASN A 181 6.07 6.99 15.48
CA ASN A 181 7.12 6.75 14.49
C ASN A 181 7.01 5.37 13.83
N LYS A 182 5.85 4.71 13.85
CA LYS A 182 5.58 3.43 13.18
C LYS A 182 6.62 2.35 13.49
N TYR A 183 7.04 2.26 14.75
CA TYR A 183 8.10 1.36 15.23
C TYR A 183 9.46 1.56 14.55
N TYR A 184 9.68 2.69 13.89
CA TYR A 184 10.87 3.00 13.08
C TYR A 184 11.12 2.00 11.95
N VAL A 185 10.07 1.32 11.47
CA VAL A 185 10.19 0.32 10.39
C VAL A 185 10.62 0.98 9.09
N ASP A 186 10.04 2.16 8.76
CA ASP A 186 10.38 2.89 7.55
C ASP A 186 11.86 3.33 7.55
N GLU A 187 12.38 3.82 8.69
CA GLU A 187 13.77 4.24 8.85
C GLU A 187 14.75 3.07 8.77
N ILE A 188 14.39 1.93 9.38
CA ILE A 188 15.20 0.71 9.30
C ILE A 188 15.25 0.21 7.86
N TYR A 189 14.11 0.19 7.18
CA TYR A 189 14.04 -0.22 5.78
C TYR A 189 14.84 0.72 4.87
N ASP A 190 14.73 2.03 5.09
CA ASP A 190 15.51 3.02 4.37
C ASP A 190 17.03 2.80 4.56
N LEU A 191 17.45 2.54 5.79
CA LEU A 191 18.86 2.32 6.13
C LEU A 191 19.42 1.02 5.53
N ILE A 192 18.66 -0.07 5.61
CA ILE A 192 19.15 -1.43 5.26
C ILE A 192 18.95 -1.73 3.76
N VAL A 193 17.89 -1.23 3.15
CA VAL A 193 17.51 -1.59 1.78
C VAL A 193 17.69 -0.41 0.83
N VAL A 194 17.02 0.72 1.10
CA VAL A 194 16.95 1.83 0.14
C VAL A 194 18.31 2.49 -0.05
N LYS A 195 18.97 2.90 1.02
CA LYS A 195 20.28 3.58 0.95
C LYS A 195 21.38 2.75 0.29
N PRO A 196 21.57 1.46 0.61
CA PRO A 196 22.57 0.64 -0.06
C PRO A 196 22.30 0.47 -1.57
N ILE A 197 21.02 0.25 -1.94
CA ILE A 197 20.64 0.13 -3.36
C ILE A 197 20.86 1.45 -4.09
N THR A 198 20.41 2.56 -3.53
CA THR A 198 20.57 3.89 -4.12
C THR A 198 22.06 4.26 -4.26
N TRP A 199 22.84 4.01 -3.21
CA TRP A 199 24.29 4.23 -3.24
C TRP A 199 24.98 3.36 -4.29
N GLY A 200 24.64 2.08 -4.38
CA GLY A 200 25.18 1.16 -5.40
C GLY A 200 24.79 1.59 -6.81
N SER A 201 23.54 1.97 -7.02
CA SER A 201 23.06 2.48 -8.31
C SER A 201 23.80 3.76 -8.71
N GLU A 202 23.93 4.73 -7.81
CA GLU A 202 24.59 6.01 -8.10
C GLU A 202 26.10 5.84 -8.33
N LYS A 203 26.78 5.13 -7.42
CA LYS A 203 28.25 5.03 -7.48
C LYS A 203 28.73 4.02 -8.51
N PHE A 204 28.11 2.83 -8.56
CA PHE A 204 28.58 1.75 -9.41
C PHE A 204 27.94 1.78 -10.80
N LEU A 205 26.60 1.83 -10.90
CA LEU A 205 25.94 1.80 -12.20
C LEU A 205 26.12 3.12 -12.95
N TRP A 206 25.75 4.23 -12.33
CA TRP A 206 25.79 5.52 -13.04
C TRP A 206 27.21 6.06 -13.18
N ARG A 207 27.93 6.37 -12.08
CA ARG A 207 29.24 7.04 -12.17
C ARG A 207 30.34 6.18 -12.76
N PHE A 208 30.34 4.88 -12.48
CA PHE A 208 31.38 3.98 -13.02
C PHE A 208 30.98 3.41 -14.37
N PHE A 209 29.82 2.76 -14.48
CA PHE A 209 29.41 2.10 -15.73
C PHE A 209 29.01 3.12 -16.80
N ASP A 210 28.01 3.98 -16.55
CA ASP A 210 27.53 4.89 -17.57
C ASP A 210 28.59 5.95 -17.93
N VAL A 211 29.07 6.70 -16.95
CA VAL A 211 29.94 7.86 -17.21
C VAL A 211 31.36 7.43 -17.61
N LYS A 212 32.00 6.47 -16.89
CA LYS A 212 33.38 6.11 -17.20
C LYS A 212 33.50 5.07 -18.32
N VAL A 213 32.67 4.03 -18.34
CA VAL A 213 32.79 2.97 -19.33
C VAL A 213 32.04 3.35 -20.60
N ILE A 214 30.75 3.61 -20.56
CA ILE A 214 29.94 3.87 -21.76
C ILE A 214 30.35 5.21 -22.39
N ASP A 215 30.16 6.32 -21.67
CA ASP A 215 30.52 7.65 -22.19
C ASP A 215 32.02 7.79 -22.44
N GLY A 216 32.84 7.14 -21.61
CA GLY A 216 34.27 7.10 -21.77
C GLY A 216 34.69 6.44 -23.06
N THR A 217 34.10 5.31 -23.46
CA THR A 217 34.38 4.61 -24.73
C THR A 217 33.87 5.38 -25.93
N VAL A 218 32.66 5.97 -25.84
CA VAL A 218 32.13 6.82 -26.91
C VAL A 218 33.03 8.02 -27.15
N ASN A 219 33.43 8.72 -26.08
CA ASN A 219 34.34 9.87 -26.19
C ASN A 219 35.75 9.45 -26.64
N ALA A 220 36.24 8.28 -26.23
CA ALA A 220 37.52 7.76 -26.69
C ALA A 220 37.50 7.46 -28.20
N SER A 221 36.44 6.87 -28.75
CA SER A 221 36.27 6.65 -30.17
C SER A 221 36.27 7.94 -30.98
N ALA A 222 35.58 8.98 -30.47
CA ALA A 222 35.59 10.31 -31.06
C ALA A 222 37.00 10.95 -31.09
N ARG A 223 37.75 10.84 -29.96
CA ARG A 223 39.13 11.31 -29.88
C ARG A 223 40.06 10.55 -30.83
N PHE A 224 39.89 9.24 -30.91
CA PHE A 224 40.67 8.39 -31.84
C PHE A 224 40.44 8.80 -33.30
N THR A 225 39.18 9.00 -33.68
CA THR A 225 38.83 9.51 -35.02
C THR A 225 39.42 10.89 -35.27
N ALA A 226 39.38 11.79 -34.33
CA ALA A 226 39.98 13.12 -34.43
C ALA A 226 41.50 13.05 -34.56
N MET A 227 42.16 12.13 -33.84
CA MET A 227 43.61 11.90 -33.97
C MET A 227 43.98 11.38 -35.34
N ILE A 228 43.27 10.37 -35.87
CA ILE A 228 43.49 9.88 -37.24
C ILE A 228 43.27 11.01 -38.27
N SER A 229 42.20 11.77 -38.11
CA SER A 229 41.90 12.93 -38.95
C SER A 229 43.06 13.94 -38.97
N SER A 230 43.64 14.23 -37.80
CA SER A 230 44.77 15.17 -37.70
C SER A 230 46.01 14.67 -38.42
N VAL A 231 46.31 13.37 -38.38
CA VAL A 231 47.41 12.74 -39.12
C VAL A 231 47.17 12.81 -40.63
N ILE A 232 45.95 12.44 -41.07
CA ILE A 232 45.60 12.51 -42.50
C ILE A 232 45.66 13.96 -43.01
N ARG A 233 45.20 14.91 -42.22
CA ARG A 233 45.24 16.34 -42.57
C ARG A 233 46.68 16.86 -42.76
N PHE A 234 47.68 16.25 -42.12
CA PHE A 234 49.07 16.62 -42.31
C PHE A 234 49.51 16.40 -43.75
N PHE A 235 48.97 15.39 -44.44
CA PHE A 235 49.25 15.13 -45.87
C PHE A 235 48.48 16.06 -46.81
N GLN A 236 47.48 16.81 -46.30
CA GLN A 236 46.69 17.77 -47.07
C GLN A 236 47.14 19.21 -46.76
N ASN A 237 48.39 19.53 -47.11
CA ASN A 237 49.00 20.83 -46.83
C ASN A 237 48.63 21.95 -47.83
N GLY A 238 47.82 21.63 -48.85
CA GLY A 238 47.38 22.60 -49.87
C GLY A 238 48.45 22.99 -50.88
N ILE A 239 49.66 22.47 -50.78
CA ILE A 239 50.78 22.80 -51.67
C ILE A 239 50.74 21.78 -52.85
N VAL A 240 50.35 22.27 -54.04
CA VAL A 240 50.20 21.44 -55.23
C VAL A 240 51.50 20.71 -55.59
N GLN A 241 52.67 21.33 -55.43
CA GLN A 241 53.97 20.73 -55.64
C GLN A 241 54.23 19.49 -54.81
N PHE A 242 53.80 19.51 -53.53
CA PHE A 242 53.91 18.34 -52.65
C PHE A 242 53.07 17.18 -53.13
N TYR A 243 51.84 17.41 -53.57
CA TYR A 243 50.99 16.36 -54.15
C TYR A 243 51.57 15.77 -55.42
N ALA A 244 52.19 16.61 -56.32
CA ALA A 244 52.87 16.13 -57.54
C ALA A 244 54.04 15.20 -57.21
N VAL A 245 54.85 15.54 -56.20
CA VAL A 245 55.97 14.69 -55.75
C VAL A 245 55.48 13.36 -55.18
N VAL A 246 54.47 13.39 -54.33
CA VAL A 246 53.89 12.16 -53.74
C VAL A 246 53.26 11.28 -54.80
N PHE A 247 52.61 11.86 -55.80
CA PHE A 247 52.07 11.13 -56.96
C PHE A 247 53.19 10.44 -57.81
N VAL A 248 54.26 11.13 -58.09
CA VAL A 248 55.42 10.55 -58.85
C VAL A 248 56.05 9.42 -58.01
N ILE A 249 56.25 9.60 -56.71
CA ILE A 249 56.79 8.53 -55.86
C ILE A 249 55.87 7.33 -55.87
N GLY A 250 54.54 7.52 -55.78
CA GLY A 250 53.54 6.43 -55.85
C GLY A 250 53.64 5.64 -57.17
N ILE A 251 53.79 6.33 -58.29
CA ILE A 251 53.98 5.68 -59.58
C ILE A 251 55.30 4.85 -59.60
N LEU A 252 56.40 5.41 -59.11
CA LEU A 252 57.68 4.71 -59.03
C LEU A 252 57.59 3.45 -58.12
N ILE A 253 56.89 3.51 -57.01
CA ILE A 253 56.69 2.32 -56.18
C ILE A 253 55.86 1.25 -56.89
N ILE A 254 54.82 1.62 -57.60
CA ILE A 254 54.00 0.68 -58.39
C ILE A 254 54.83 0.03 -59.50
N LEU A 255 55.60 0.81 -60.22
CA LEU A 255 56.47 0.29 -61.24
C LEU A 255 57.56 -0.65 -60.73
N TRP A 256 58.08 -0.38 -59.53
CA TRP A 256 59.02 -1.25 -58.82
C TRP A 256 58.42 -2.62 -58.45
N PHE A 257 57.13 -2.69 -58.15
CA PHE A 257 56.45 -3.94 -57.85
C PHE A 257 55.98 -4.74 -59.04
N ILE A 258 55.88 -4.10 -60.22
CA ILE A 258 55.44 -4.74 -61.48
C ILE A 258 56.59 -5.22 -62.32
N LEU A 259 57.76 -4.59 -62.24
CA LEU A 259 59.01 -4.98 -62.88
C LEU A 259 59.81 -5.96 -62.02
#